data_c2ff6d71ded63727c1f106e668a6d086
#
_entry.id   c2ff6d71ded63727c1f106e668a6d086
#
_cell.length_a   1.000
_cell.length_b   1.000
_cell.length_c   1.000
_cell.angle_alpha   90.00
_cell.angle_beta   90.00
_cell.angle_gamma   90.00
#
_symmetry.space_group_name_H-M   'P 1'
#
loop_
_entity.id
_entity.type
_entity.pdbx_description
1 polymer ?
#
loop_
_entity_poly.entity_id
_entity_poly.type
_entity_poly.pdbx_seq_one_letter_code
_entity_poly.pdbx_strand_id
1 'polypeptide(L)'
;MSQENVEIVRAALDASMRGDWESAFRDVAPNFELDWSRTIGPVPGVYRGEEAQRVLIDFLESWQSVRVEPREFIEEGEHVVVPTTEHFVGRDGIGVQARNTWTWTIRDGMIVRICLYQDEDEALKAVGLEE
;
A
#
# COMPACT_ATOMS: atom_id res chain seq x y z
N MET A 1 -17.62 0.84 -11.73
CA MET A 1 -16.76 1.73 -12.29
C MET A 1 -15.65 2.13 -11.40
N SER A 2 -15.11 3.25 -11.76
CA SER A 2 -13.89 3.68 -11.16
C SER A 2 -14.01 3.92 -9.67
N GLN A 3 -15.13 4.40 -9.21
CA GLN A 3 -15.32 4.70 -7.80
C GLN A 3 -15.19 3.44 -6.94
N GLU A 4 -15.55 2.29 -7.49
CA GLU A 4 -15.49 1.05 -6.74
C GLU A 4 -14.05 0.67 -6.38
N ASN A 5 -13.13 0.85 -7.31
CA ASN A 5 -11.73 0.50 -7.04
C ASN A 5 -11.14 1.40 -5.97
N VAL A 6 -11.46 2.68 -6.02
CA VAL A 6 -10.99 3.63 -5.00
C VAL A 6 -11.53 3.22 -3.64
N GLU A 7 -12.80 2.81 -3.56
CA GLU A 7 -13.38 2.42 -2.28
C GLU A 7 -12.75 1.15 -1.73
N ILE A 8 -12.39 0.21 -2.61
CA ILE A 8 -11.71 -1.01 -2.17
C ILE A 8 -10.36 -0.65 -1.53
N VAL A 9 -9.60 0.24 -2.17
CA VAL A 9 -8.30 0.64 -1.65
C VAL A 9 -8.47 1.39 -0.33
N ARG A 10 -9.43 2.32 -0.29
CA ARG A 10 -9.67 3.11 0.92
C ARG A 10 -10.03 2.23 2.09
N ALA A 11 -10.90 1.24 1.86
CA ALA A 11 -11.34 0.34 2.93
C ALA A 11 -10.18 -0.52 3.43
N ALA A 12 -9.34 -1.02 2.52
CA ALA A 12 -8.21 -1.84 2.91
C ALA A 12 -7.20 -1.03 3.72
N LEU A 13 -6.95 0.20 3.30
CA LEU A 13 -6.01 1.08 4.00
C LEU A 13 -6.53 1.42 5.39
N ASP A 14 -7.80 1.79 5.50
CA ASP A 14 -8.42 2.08 6.79
C ASP A 14 -8.31 0.91 7.76
N ALA A 15 -8.64 -0.28 7.26
CA ALA A 15 -8.60 -1.48 8.10
C ALA A 15 -7.18 -1.76 8.57
N SER A 16 -6.19 -1.57 7.68
CA SER A 16 -4.79 -1.77 8.04
C SER A 16 -4.37 -0.82 9.16
N MET A 17 -4.83 0.42 9.09
CA MET A 17 -4.47 1.41 10.11
C MET A 17 -5.10 1.08 11.45
N ARG A 18 -6.22 0.37 11.45
CA ARG A 18 -6.87 -0.07 12.69
C ARG A 18 -6.30 -1.38 13.21
N GLY A 19 -5.43 -2.03 12.45
CA GLY A 19 -4.95 -3.35 12.82
C GLY A 19 -5.98 -4.45 12.61
N ASP A 20 -7.00 -4.17 11.83
CA ASP A 20 -8.07 -5.13 11.53
C ASP A 20 -7.67 -5.90 10.27
N TRP A 21 -6.81 -6.90 10.47
CA TRP A 21 -6.21 -7.58 9.33
C TRP A 21 -7.20 -8.42 8.56
N GLU A 22 -8.21 -8.94 9.21
CA GLU A 22 -9.25 -9.69 8.52
C GLU A 22 -9.95 -8.81 7.50
N SER A 23 -10.33 -7.60 7.90
CA SER A 23 -10.98 -6.66 6.97
C SER A 23 -10.00 -6.13 5.94
N ALA A 24 -8.76 -5.92 6.35
CA ALA A 24 -7.74 -5.37 5.44
C ALA A 24 -7.50 -6.29 4.25
N PHE A 25 -7.54 -7.60 4.47
CA PHE A 25 -7.25 -8.56 3.41
C PHE A 25 -8.51 -9.18 2.81
N ARG A 26 -9.70 -8.65 3.16
CA ARG A 26 -10.96 -9.22 2.67
C ARG A 26 -11.01 -9.28 1.15
N ASP A 27 -10.61 -8.20 0.50
CA ASP A 27 -10.69 -8.09 -0.96
C ASP A 27 -9.33 -8.27 -1.62
N VAL A 28 -8.43 -9.00 -0.97
CA VAL A 28 -7.09 -9.26 -1.49
C VAL A 28 -7.06 -10.67 -2.05
N ALA A 29 -6.54 -10.80 -3.28
CA ALA A 29 -6.45 -12.11 -3.91
C ALA A 29 -5.51 -13.02 -3.13
N PRO A 30 -5.79 -14.34 -3.11
CA PRO A 30 -4.96 -15.25 -2.30
C PRO A 30 -3.49 -15.24 -2.65
N ASN A 31 -3.15 -14.95 -3.90
CA ASN A 31 -1.75 -14.95 -4.33
C ASN A 31 -1.30 -13.56 -4.77
N PHE A 32 -1.83 -12.53 -4.10
CA PHE A 32 -1.47 -11.16 -4.49
C PHE A 32 0.03 -10.93 -4.30
N GLU A 33 0.53 -9.94 -5.02
CA GLU A 33 1.95 -9.60 -4.99
C GLU A 33 2.14 -8.28 -4.26
N LEU A 34 3.09 -8.26 -3.32
CA LEU A 34 3.51 -7.04 -2.64
C LEU A 34 4.93 -6.74 -3.12
N ASP A 35 5.08 -5.66 -3.87
CA ASP A 35 6.36 -5.30 -4.46
C ASP A 35 6.98 -4.14 -3.69
N TRP A 36 7.92 -4.46 -2.83
CA TRP A 36 8.69 -3.50 -2.05
C TRP A 36 10.13 -3.42 -2.53
N SER A 37 10.39 -3.85 -3.77
CA SER A 37 11.76 -3.89 -4.28
C SER A 37 12.33 -2.51 -4.51
N ARG A 38 11.48 -1.49 -4.63
CA ARG A 38 11.93 -0.12 -4.90
C ARG A 38 12.03 0.73 -3.64
N THR A 39 11.73 0.17 -2.49
CA THR A 39 11.81 0.93 -1.24
C THR A 39 13.19 0.79 -0.64
N ILE A 40 13.58 1.81 0.12
CA ILE A 40 14.82 1.73 0.91
C ILE A 40 14.53 1.28 2.33
N GLY A 41 13.33 0.76 2.56
CA GLY A 41 12.97 0.27 3.89
C GLY A 41 13.72 -0.99 4.26
N PRO A 42 13.45 -1.51 5.47
CA PRO A 42 14.25 -2.60 6.01
C PRO A 42 13.99 -3.96 5.38
N VAL A 43 12.90 -4.12 4.63
CA VAL A 43 12.55 -5.43 4.06
C VAL A 43 12.24 -5.30 2.57
N PRO A 44 13.21 -4.88 1.74
CA PRO A 44 12.95 -4.75 0.32
C PRO A 44 12.77 -6.13 -0.30
N GLY A 45 11.99 -6.19 -1.37
CA GLY A 45 11.77 -7.44 -2.07
C GLY A 45 10.38 -7.53 -2.64
N VAL A 46 10.10 -8.66 -3.27
CA VAL A 46 8.79 -8.97 -3.84
C VAL A 46 8.26 -10.19 -3.12
N TYR A 47 7.07 -10.07 -2.56
CA TYR A 47 6.46 -11.13 -1.76
C TYR A 47 5.10 -11.48 -2.32
N ARG A 48 4.62 -12.71 -2.08
CA ARG A 48 3.35 -13.17 -2.62
C ARG A 48 2.55 -13.90 -1.56
N GLY A 49 1.22 -13.81 -1.67
CA GLY A 49 0.29 -14.60 -0.89
C GLY A 49 0.43 -14.40 0.60
N GLU A 50 0.42 -15.49 1.34
CA GLU A 50 0.49 -15.41 2.80
C GLU A 50 1.79 -14.80 3.29
N GLU A 51 2.87 -15.03 2.57
CA GLU A 51 4.14 -14.41 2.93
C GLU A 51 4.03 -12.89 2.83
N ALA A 52 3.39 -12.41 1.77
CA ALA A 52 3.19 -10.97 1.59
C ALA A 52 2.36 -10.39 2.72
N GLN A 53 1.31 -11.09 3.13
CA GLN A 53 0.50 -10.64 4.25
C GLN A 53 1.32 -10.55 5.53
N ARG A 54 2.14 -11.58 5.78
CA ARG A 54 2.97 -11.60 6.98
C ARG A 54 3.99 -10.48 6.98
N VAL A 55 4.63 -10.23 5.83
CA VAL A 55 5.61 -9.14 5.74
C VAL A 55 4.96 -7.81 6.05
N LEU A 56 3.78 -7.57 5.50
CA LEU A 56 3.09 -6.31 5.71
C LEU A 56 2.68 -6.15 7.17
N ILE A 57 2.10 -7.19 7.76
CA ILE A 57 1.67 -7.14 9.15
C ILE A 57 2.86 -6.94 10.08
N ASP A 58 3.91 -7.73 9.87
CA ASP A 58 5.08 -7.65 10.75
C ASP A 58 5.72 -6.27 10.68
N PHE A 59 5.79 -5.71 9.47
CA PHE A 59 6.38 -4.39 9.33
C PHE A 59 5.57 -3.36 10.11
N LEU A 60 4.26 -3.35 9.93
CA LEU A 60 3.43 -2.35 10.58
C LEU A 60 3.41 -2.53 12.08
N GLU A 61 3.44 -3.78 12.56
CA GLU A 61 3.41 -4.03 14.00
C GLU A 61 4.76 -3.84 14.66
N SER A 62 5.83 -3.68 13.89
CA SER A 62 7.15 -3.46 14.47
C SER A 62 7.30 -2.03 15.00
N TRP A 63 6.42 -1.12 14.63
CA TRP A 63 6.45 0.26 15.09
C TRP A 63 5.49 0.44 16.25
N GLN A 64 5.78 1.42 17.10
CA GLN A 64 4.85 1.76 18.16
C GLN A 64 3.55 2.29 17.57
N SER A 65 3.66 3.13 16.53
CA SER A 65 2.48 3.59 15.81
C SER A 65 2.85 3.91 14.37
N VAL A 66 1.87 3.74 13.49
CA VAL A 66 2.00 4.05 12.08
C VAL A 66 0.73 4.76 11.66
N ARG A 67 0.88 5.87 10.94
CA ARG A 67 -0.25 6.57 10.37
C ARG A 67 0.07 6.88 8.92
N VAL A 68 -0.72 6.34 8.01
CA VAL A 68 -0.57 6.55 6.58
C VAL A 68 -1.72 7.46 6.15
N GLU A 69 -1.37 8.62 5.62
CA GLU A 69 -2.35 9.61 5.19
C GLU A 69 -2.35 9.69 3.68
N PRO A 70 -3.39 9.20 3.02
CA PRO A 70 -3.48 9.36 1.57
C PRO A 70 -3.72 10.82 1.24
N ARG A 71 -2.96 11.33 0.27
CA ARG A 71 -3.12 12.70 -0.18
C ARG A 71 -4.06 12.80 -1.35
N GLU A 72 -4.19 11.71 -2.10
CA GLU A 72 -4.98 11.71 -3.33
C GLU A 72 -5.22 10.27 -3.74
N PHE A 73 -6.30 10.00 -4.48
CA PHE A 73 -6.55 8.71 -5.10
C PHE A 73 -6.69 8.96 -6.60
N ILE A 74 -5.75 8.47 -7.39
CA ILE A 74 -5.72 8.67 -8.83
C ILE A 74 -6.02 7.34 -9.49
N GLU A 75 -7.09 7.29 -10.26
CA GLU A 75 -7.49 6.05 -10.88
C GLU A 75 -7.12 6.01 -12.34
N GLU A 76 -6.58 4.88 -12.79
CA GLU A 76 -6.23 4.66 -14.19
C GLU A 76 -6.45 3.20 -14.50
N GLY A 77 -7.56 2.89 -15.19
CA GLY A 77 -7.88 1.51 -15.54
C GLY A 77 -8.02 0.64 -14.30
N GLU A 78 -7.21 -0.40 -14.23
CA GLU A 78 -7.21 -1.33 -13.10
C GLU A 78 -6.39 -0.81 -11.93
N HIS A 79 -5.76 0.33 -12.07
CA HIS A 79 -4.80 0.82 -11.07
C HIS A 79 -5.36 1.99 -10.29
N VAL A 80 -5.02 2.04 -9.01
CA VAL A 80 -5.28 3.21 -8.18
C VAL A 80 -3.92 3.64 -7.63
N VAL A 81 -3.54 4.88 -7.91
CA VAL A 81 -2.27 5.45 -7.46
C VAL A 81 -2.57 6.33 -6.27
N VAL A 82 -1.88 6.08 -5.16
CA VAL A 82 -2.16 6.78 -3.90
C VAL A 82 -0.87 7.37 -3.34
N PRO A 83 -0.64 8.67 -3.58
CA PRO A 83 0.45 9.36 -2.89
C PRO A 83 0.10 9.51 -1.42
N THR A 84 1.05 9.21 -0.54
CA THR A 84 0.81 9.23 0.89
C THR A 84 1.86 10.04 1.63
N THR A 85 1.49 10.51 2.80
CA THR A 85 2.42 10.99 3.81
C THR A 85 2.31 10.00 4.96
N GLU A 86 3.44 9.48 5.43
CA GLU A 86 3.46 8.40 6.40
C GLU A 86 4.22 8.84 7.63
N HIS A 87 3.65 8.54 8.79
CA HIS A 87 4.23 8.90 10.08
C HIS A 87 4.47 7.63 10.87
N PHE A 88 5.72 7.37 11.22
CA PHE A 88 6.12 6.19 11.97
C PHE A 88 6.72 6.63 13.29
N VAL A 89 6.32 5.98 14.38
CA VAL A 89 6.95 6.20 15.67
C VAL A 89 7.53 4.87 16.12
N GLY A 90 8.84 4.85 16.32
CA GLY A 90 9.51 3.64 16.78
C GLY A 90 9.23 3.38 18.25
N ARG A 91 9.55 2.18 18.68
CA ARG A 91 9.30 1.82 20.09
C ARG A 91 10.20 2.57 21.05
N ASP A 92 11.24 3.20 20.53
CA ASP A 92 12.10 4.10 21.32
C ASP A 92 11.56 5.53 21.35
N GLY A 93 10.41 5.78 20.71
CA GLY A 93 9.78 7.09 20.71
C GLY A 93 10.25 8.02 19.61
N ILE A 94 11.16 7.58 18.76
CA ILE A 94 11.66 8.43 17.68
C ILE A 94 10.70 8.38 16.52
N GLY A 95 10.35 9.56 15.99
CA GLY A 95 9.40 9.68 14.89
C GLY A 95 10.11 9.84 13.55
N VAL A 96 9.53 9.25 12.51
CA VAL A 96 10.02 9.35 11.14
C VAL A 96 8.85 9.70 10.27
N GLN A 97 9.05 10.63 9.33
CA GLN A 97 8.02 10.98 8.37
C GLN A 97 8.56 10.68 6.97
N ALA A 98 7.72 10.08 6.14
CA ALA A 98 8.10 9.72 4.79
C ALA A 98 6.99 10.07 3.82
N ARG A 99 7.35 10.27 2.56
CA ARG A 99 6.38 10.46 1.48
C ARG A 99 6.62 9.36 0.47
N ASN A 100 5.59 8.60 0.22
CA ASN A 100 5.66 7.47 -0.70
C ASN A 100 4.46 7.52 -1.63
N THR A 101 4.48 6.67 -2.64
CA THR A 101 3.35 6.52 -3.56
C THR A 101 3.10 5.05 -3.75
N TRP A 102 1.88 4.63 -3.46
CA TRP A 102 1.46 3.24 -3.59
C TRP A 102 0.65 3.09 -4.86
N THR A 103 0.88 2.01 -5.60
CA THR A 103 -0.02 1.64 -6.69
C THR A 103 -0.69 0.34 -6.32
N TRP A 104 -1.99 0.31 -6.52
CA TRP A 104 -2.82 -0.85 -6.22
C TRP A 104 -3.43 -1.32 -7.52
N THR A 105 -3.27 -2.58 -7.86
CA THR A 105 -3.87 -3.14 -9.06
C THR A 105 -5.04 -4.00 -8.62
N ILE A 106 -6.22 -3.72 -9.19
CA ILE A 106 -7.46 -4.38 -8.80
C ILE A 106 -8.06 -5.02 -10.05
N ARG A 107 -8.41 -6.29 -9.92
CA ARG A 107 -8.94 -7.06 -11.02
C ARG A 107 -10.13 -7.86 -10.50
N ASP A 108 -11.29 -7.67 -11.13
CA ASP A 108 -12.52 -8.37 -10.73
C ASP A 108 -12.83 -8.16 -9.25
N GLY A 109 -12.64 -6.92 -8.77
CA GLY A 109 -12.95 -6.57 -7.39
C GLY A 109 -11.95 -7.04 -6.37
N MET A 110 -10.81 -7.61 -6.80
CA MET A 110 -9.80 -8.12 -5.88
C MET A 110 -8.49 -7.40 -6.08
N ILE A 111 -7.81 -7.09 -4.99
CA ILE A 111 -6.49 -6.49 -5.03
C ILE A 111 -5.51 -7.61 -5.39
N VAL A 112 -4.83 -7.47 -6.54
CA VAL A 112 -3.90 -8.48 -7.02
C VAL A 112 -2.45 -8.06 -6.88
N ARG A 113 -2.19 -6.75 -6.71
CA ARG A 113 -0.82 -6.28 -6.60
C ARG A 113 -0.79 -4.95 -5.87
N ILE A 114 0.19 -4.80 -5.01
CA ILE A 114 0.47 -3.54 -4.32
C ILE A 114 1.95 -3.27 -4.52
N CYS A 115 2.28 -2.09 -5.06
CA CYS A 115 3.66 -1.73 -5.32
C CYS A 115 3.95 -0.38 -4.69
N LEU A 116 5.08 -0.28 -4.01
CA LEU A 116 5.49 0.94 -3.34
C LEU A 116 6.57 1.63 -4.14
N TYR A 117 6.35 2.89 -4.45
CA TYR A 117 7.31 3.75 -5.11
C TYR A 117 7.66 4.89 -4.18
N GLN A 118 8.90 5.36 -4.26
CA GLN A 118 9.29 6.53 -3.48
C GLN A 118 9.09 7.82 -4.24
N ASP A 119 8.98 7.72 -5.57
CA ASP A 119 8.83 8.86 -6.46
C ASP A 119 7.46 8.78 -7.12
N GLU A 120 6.63 9.80 -6.92
CA GLU A 120 5.28 9.82 -7.49
C GLU A 120 5.31 9.76 -9.01
N ASP A 121 6.26 10.45 -9.64
CA ASP A 121 6.36 10.43 -11.10
C ASP A 121 6.64 9.02 -11.61
N GLU A 122 7.49 8.29 -10.91
CA GLU A 122 7.80 6.91 -11.31
C GLU A 122 6.56 6.03 -11.21
N ALA A 123 5.77 6.22 -10.15
CA ALA A 123 4.54 5.46 -9.98
C ALA A 123 3.54 5.76 -11.09
N LEU A 124 3.39 7.03 -11.44
CA LEU A 124 2.45 7.41 -12.49
C LEU A 124 2.85 6.84 -13.84
N LYS A 125 4.15 6.86 -14.15
CA LYS A 125 4.62 6.28 -15.39
C LYS A 125 4.38 4.78 -15.44
N ALA A 126 4.52 4.12 -14.31
CA ALA A 126 4.36 2.67 -14.26
C ALA A 126 2.96 2.22 -14.62
N VAL A 127 1.96 3.08 -14.38
CA VAL A 127 0.57 2.73 -14.71
C VAL A 127 0.10 3.42 -15.98
N GLY A 128 1.01 4.10 -16.70
CA GLY A 128 0.67 4.70 -17.99
C GLY A 128 0.23 6.15 -17.95
N LEU A 129 0.32 6.78 -16.78
CA LEU A 129 -0.05 8.20 -16.64
C LEU A 129 1.23 9.02 -16.74
N GLU A 130 1.48 9.57 -17.92
CA GLU A 130 2.67 10.39 -18.13
C GLU A 130 2.32 11.85 -18.16
N GLU A 131 3.26 12.65 -17.71
CA GLU A 131 3.10 14.10 -17.76
C GLU A 131 3.33 14.65 -19.14
#